data_8be44b973afb7bcc2f495296a5a2acfa
#
_entry.id   8be44b973afb7bcc2f495296a5a2acfa
#
_cell.length_a   1.000
_cell.length_b   1.000
_cell.length_c   1.000
_cell.angle_alpha   90.00
_cell.angle_beta   90.00
_cell.angle_gamma   90.00
#
_symmetry.space_group_name_H-M   'P 1'
#
loop_
_entity.id
_entity.type
_entity.pdbx_description
1 polymer ?
#
loop_
_entity_poly.entity_id
_entity_poly.type
_entity_poly.pdbx_seq_one_letter_code
_entity_poly.pdbx_strand_id
1 'polypeptide(L)'
;MPFAEFADLKSLDAARAARAARKSVEPSLGAPQSRRAMTSAMFLRHMEEVERETSRDRVGTIVSTVYPKEVEGVIRRASDTRARYLAALLDIDKRKGPLTTEDVDSLRNLRGEWEEMDHGVQYLKDAIAKGLVTIDGLAPERY
;
A
#
# COMPACT_ATOMS: atom_id res chain seq x y z
N MET A 1 -15.33 -7.25 -30.88
CA MET A 1 -14.46 -6.76 -31.96
C MET A 1 -13.93 -5.42 -31.59
N PRO A 2 -12.64 -5.26 -31.42
CA PRO A 2 -12.10 -4.07 -30.80
C PRO A 2 -11.75 -3.01 -31.84
N PHE A 3 -12.67 -2.11 -32.10
CA PHE A 3 -12.36 -0.85 -32.79
C PHE A 3 -12.36 0.37 -31.89
N ALA A 4 -12.33 0.18 -30.56
CA ALA A 4 -12.27 1.26 -29.58
C ALA A 4 -10.85 1.76 -29.29
N GLU A 5 -9.79 1.10 -29.78
CA GLU A 5 -8.40 1.46 -29.46
C GLU A 5 -7.83 2.60 -30.32
N PHE A 6 -8.46 2.94 -31.44
CA PHE A 6 -7.97 4.03 -32.32
C PHE A 6 -8.41 5.44 -31.91
N ALA A 7 -9.38 5.58 -31.02
CA ALA A 7 -9.80 6.87 -30.50
C ALA A 7 -8.85 7.45 -29.45
N ASP A 8 -8.12 6.60 -28.76
CA ASP A 8 -7.20 6.99 -27.67
C ASP A 8 -5.88 7.59 -28.17
N LEU A 9 -5.39 7.15 -29.33
CA LEU A 9 -4.15 7.66 -29.91
C LEU A 9 -4.26 9.12 -30.37
N LYS A 10 -5.41 9.55 -30.89
CA LYS A 10 -5.65 10.94 -31.23
C LYS A 10 -5.78 11.86 -30.00
N SER A 11 -6.28 11.34 -28.90
CA SER A 11 -6.39 12.06 -27.65
C SER A 11 -5.03 12.26 -26.98
N LEU A 12 -4.13 11.28 -27.08
CA LEU A 12 -2.75 11.38 -26.59
C LEU A 12 -1.90 12.37 -27.40
N ASP A 13 -2.08 12.42 -28.71
CA ASP A 13 -1.38 13.37 -29.54
C ASP A 13 -1.89 14.80 -29.34
N ALA A 14 -3.18 15.00 -29.13
CA ALA A 14 -3.76 16.30 -28.77
C ALA A 14 -3.27 16.77 -27.39
N ALA A 15 -3.17 15.89 -26.42
CA ALA A 15 -2.62 16.18 -25.08
C ALA A 15 -1.12 16.49 -25.14
N ARG A 16 -0.37 15.82 -26.02
CA ARG A 16 1.05 16.09 -26.27
C ARG A 16 1.27 17.42 -26.95
N ALA A 17 0.45 17.76 -27.97
CA ALA A 17 0.48 19.04 -28.66
C ALA A 17 0.08 20.20 -27.71
N ALA A 18 -0.91 20.03 -26.88
CA ALA A 18 -1.32 21.01 -25.87
C ALA A 18 -0.23 21.23 -24.80
N ARG A 19 0.51 20.19 -24.46
CA ARG A 19 1.66 20.28 -23.55
C ARG A 19 2.86 20.98 -24.16
N ALA A 20 3.12 20.77 -25.47
CA ALA A 20 4.17 21.44 -26.23
C ALA A 20 3.81 22.92 -26.47
N ALA A 21 2.55 23.24 -26.75
CA ALA A 21 2.06 24.59 -26.91
C ALA A 21 2.11 25.42 -25.62
N ARG A 22 1.89 24.80 -24.45
CA ARG A 22 2.07 25.45 -23.14
C ARG A 22 3.53 25.75 -22.80
N LYS A 23 4.47 25.04 -23.40
CA LYS A 23 5.90 25.25 -23.22
C LYS A 23 6.45 26.42 -24.03
N SER A 24 5.76 26.84 -25.08
CA SER A 24 6.19 27.88 -26.00
C SER A 24 5.62 29.27 -25.71
N VAL A 25 4.73 29.39 -24.71
CA VAL A 25 4.18 30.68 -24.29
C VAL A 25 4.76 31.04 -22.92
N GLU A 26 6.03 31.37 -22.87
CA GLU A 26 6.56 32.12 -21.75
C GLU A 26 6.54 33.61 -22.12
N PRO A 27 5.80 34.44 -21.37
CA PRO A 27 6.02 35.87 -21.47
C PRO A 27 7.34 36.21 -20.78
N SER A 28 8.36 36.50 -21.56
CA SER A 28 9.62 37.07 -21.09
C SER A 28 9.40 38.50 -20.63
N LEU A 29 8.87 38.73 -19.46
CA LEU A 29 8.85 40.04 -18.82
C LEU A 29 8.91 39.85 -17.29
N GLY A 30 10.12 39.99 -16.75
CA GLY A 30 10.36 39.99 -15.35
C GLY A 30 11.77 39.50 -15.06
N ALA A 31 12.57 40.31 -14.34
CA ALA A 31 13.92 39.99 -13.91
C ALA A 31 14.02 38.51 -13.43
N PRO A 32 15.09 37.79 -13.76
CA PRO A 32 15.28 36.43 -13.31
C PRO A 32 15.50 36.45 -11.81
N GLN A 33 14.42 36.35 -11.05
CA GLN A 33 14.55 35.69 -9.79
C GLN A 33 14.94 34.27 -10.14
N SER A 34 16.19 33.93 -9.87
CA SER A 34 16.71 32.59 -10.09
C SER A 34 15.85 31.63 -9.28
N ARG A 35 14.79 31.15 -9.91
CA ARG A 35 14.11 29.94 -9.43
C ARG A 35 15.19 28.89 -9.50
N ARG A 36 15.81 28.61 -8.36
CA ARG A 36 16.70 27.46 -8.26
C ARG A 36 15.95 26.28 -8.84
N ALA A 37 16.43 25.79 -9.97
CA ALA A 37 15.83 24.64 -10.62
C ALA A 37 15.77 23.51 -9.57
N MET A 38 14.58 22.97 -9.41
CA MET A 38 14.35 21.84 -8.49
C MET A 38 15.20 20.66 -8.97
N THR A 39 16.09 20.18 -8.14
CA THR A 39 16.87 18.99 -8.46
C THR A 39 16.00 17.73 -8.37
N SER A 40 16.41 16.64 -9.04
CA SER A 40 15.72 15.36 -8.94
C SER A 40 15.59 14.88 -7.49
N ALA A 41 16.61 15.08 -6.67
CA ALA A 41 16.59 14.75 -5.25
C ALA A 41 15.54 15.57 -4.47
N MET A 42 15.43 16.86 -4.74
CA MET A 42 14.42 17.71 -4.14
C MET A 42 13.00 17.31 -4.58
N PHE A 43 12.85 16.98 -5.85
CA PHE A 43 11.58 16.51 -6.38
C PHE A 43 11.13 15.19 -5.73
N LEU A 44 12.04 14.22 -5.59
CA LEU A 44 11.74 12.95 -4.92
C LEU A 44 11.33 13.15 -3.46
N ARG A 45 12.01 13.99 -2.72
CA ARG A 45 11.60 14.34 -1.35
C ARG A 45 10.22 14.97 -1.31
N HIS A 46 9.93 15.85 -2.26
CA HIS A 46 8.60 16.44 -2.36
C HIS A 46 7.54 15.39 -2.66
N MET A 47 7.82 14.43 -3.53
CA MET A 47 6.91 13.34 -3.83
C MET A 47 6.68 12.43 -2.61
N GLU A 48 7.72 12.14 -1.85
CA GLU A 48 7.60 11.38 -0.59
C GLU A 48 6.71 12.10 0.43
N GLU A 49 6.84 13.42 0.52
CA GLU A 49 5.99 14.22 1.40
C GLU A 49 4.53 14.22 0.94
N VAL A 50 4.28 14.43 -0.35
CA VAL A 50 2.94 14.36 -0.94
C VAL A 50 2.32 12.99 -0.72
N GLU A 51 3.08 11.93 -0.91
CA GLU A 51 2.62 10.55 -0.67
C GLU A 51 2.24 10.35 0.80
N ARG A 52 3.08 10.81 1.72
CA ARG A 52 2.84 10.71 3.17
C ARG A 52 1.58 11.47 3.59
N GLU A 53 1.44 12.71 3.17
CA GLU A 53 0.27 13.54 3.48
C GLU A 53 -1.01 12.95 2.87
N THR A 54 -0.96 12.57 1.61
CA THR A 54 -2.11 11.97 0.91
C THR A 54 -2.52 10.66 1.58
N SER A 55 -1.56 9.80 1.91
CA SER A 55 -1.82 8.53 2.59
C SER A 55 -2.43 8.74 3.95
N ARG A 56 -1.94 9.69 4.73
CA ARG A 56 -2.49 10.05 6.04
C ARG A 56 -3.93 10.52 5.94
N ASP A 57 -4.22 11.41 5.01
CA ASP A 57 -5.57 11.96 4.82
C ASP A 57 -6.54 10.87 4.35
N ARG A 58 -6.13 10.03 3.42
CA ARG A 58 -6.98 8.94 2.89
C ARG A 58 -7.22 7.85 3.92
N VAL A 59 -6.18 7.43 4.64
CA VAL A 59 -6.33 6.45 5.73
C VAL A 59 -7.23 7.02 6.82
N GLY A 60 -7.04 8.26 7.23
CA GLY A 60 -7.88 8.91 8.23
C GLY A 60 -9.35 9.01 7.82
N THR A 61 -9.63 9.16 6.53
CA THR A 61 -11.00 9.23 6.00
C THR A 61 -11.64 7.84 5.92
N ILE A 62 -10.89 6.83 5.46
CA ILE A 62 -11.42 5.49 5.20
C ILE A 62 -11.46 4.64 6.46
N VAL A 63 -10.39 4.67 7.25
CA VAL A 63 -10.22 3.82 8.43
C VAL A 63 -10.78 4.47 9.69
N SER A 64 -10.79 5.80 9.73
CA SER A 64 -11.16 6.56 10.93
C SER A 64 -10.26 6.24 12.13
N THR A 65 -10.76 6.48 13.34
CA THR A 65 -10.06 6.14 14.57
C THR A 65 -10.15 4.64 14.83
N VAL A 66 -9.03 4.03 15.13
CA VAL A 66 -8.91 2.59 15.43
C VAL A 66 -8.83 2.41 16.95
N TYR A 67 -9.56 1.43 17.46
CA TYR A 67 -9.51 1.08 18.87
C TYR A 67 -8.46 -0.01 19.12
N PRO A 68 -7.76 0.00 20.27
CA PRO A 68 -6.77 -1.02 20.60
C PRO A 68 -7.28 -2.46 20.47
N LYS A 69 -8.54 -2.69 20.82
CA LYS A 69 -9.18 -4.02 20.71
C LYS A 69 -9.30 -4.51 19.28
N GLU A 70 -9.43 -3.61 18.32
CA GLU A 70 -9.48 -3.98 16.88
C GLU A 70 -8.10 -4.48 16.42
N VAL A 71 -7.03 -3.82 16.85
CA VAL A 71 -5.65 -4.25 16.56
C VAL A 71 -5.37 -5.61 17.20
N GLU A 72 -5.74 -5.78 18.46
CA GLU A 72 -5.62 -7.07 19.15
C GLU A 72 -6.40 -8.18 18.43
N GLY A 73 -7.61 -7.87 17.96
CA GLY A 73 -8.43 -8.80 17.20
C GLY A 73 -7.76 -9.27 15.90
N VAL A 74 -7.12 -8.37 15.18
CA VAL A 74 -6.35 -8.71 13.97
C VAL A 74 -5.17 -9.60 14.31
N ILE A 75 -4.43 -9.29 15.37
CA ILE A 75 -3.28 -10.10 15.85
C ILE A 75 -3.73 -11.51 16.26
N ARG A 76 -4.86 -11.64 16.94
CA ARG A 76 -5.41 -12.96 17.31
C ARG A 76 -5.77 -13.78 16.07
N ARG A 77 -6.41 -13.17 15.08
CA ARG A 77 -6.72 -13.85 13.81
C ARG A 77 -5.47 -14.32 13.08
N ALA A 78 -4.42 -13.49 13.04
CA ALA A 78 -3.14 -13.87 12.45
C ALA A 78 -2.52 -15.06 13.20
N SER A 79 -2.59 -15.08 14.53
CA SER A 79 -2.12 -16.18 15.37
C SER A 79 -2.90 -17.46 15.12
N ASP A 80 -4.23 -17.37 14.93
CA ASP A 80 -5.09 -18.51 14.61
C ASP A 80 -4.72 -19.12 13.24
N THR A 81 -4.47 -18.31 12.23
CA THR A 81 -4.06 -18.82 10.91
C THR A 81 -2.74 -19.56 10.97
N ARG A 82 -1.80 -19.06 11.77
CA ARG A 82 -0.51 -19.71 12.01
C ARG A 82 -0.67 -21.04 12.72
N ALA A 83 -1.49 -21.07 13.77
CA ALA A 83 -1.77 -22.29 14.53
C ALA A 83 -2.45 -23.36 13.66
N ARG A 84 -3.37 -22.98 12.81
CA ARG A 84 -4.05 -23.92 11.88
C ARG A 84 -3.07 -24.55 10.89
N TYR A 85 -2.17 -23.76 10.34
CA TYR A 85 -1.14 -24.28 9.44
C TYR A 85 -0.22 -25.28 10.17
N LEU A 86 0.22 -24.94 11.37
CA LEU A 86 1.05 -25.83 12.19
C LEU A 86 0.32 -27.12 12.55
N ALA A 87 -0.95 -27.04 12.94
CA ALA A 87 -1.77 -28.20 13.23
C ALA A 87 -1.92 -29.11 12.02
N ALA A 88 -2.15 -28.54 10.84
CA ALA A 88 -2.25 -29.31 9.60
C ALA A 88 -0.96 -30.05 9.26
N LEU A 89 0.20 -29.44 9.46
CA LEU A 89 1.50 -30.09 9.27
C LEU A 89 1.67 -31.29 10.22
N LEU A 90 1.32 -31.14 11.49
CA LEU A 90 1.43 -32.20 12.48
C LEU A 90 0.43 -33.34 12.22
N ASP A 91 -0.75 -33.04 11.71
CA ASP A 91 -1.75 -34.04 11.34
C ASP A 91 -1.31 -34.89 10.15
N ILE A 92 -0.54 -34.32 9.22
CA ILE A 92 0.04 -35.08 8.10
C ILE A 92 1.04 -36.11 8.62
N ASP A 93 1.87 -35.77 9.59
CA ASP A 93 2.82 -36.71 10.19
C ASP A 93 2.12 -37.87 10.91
N LYS A 94 0.99 -37.64 11.51
CA LYS A 94 0.17 -38.67 12.19
C LYS A 94 -0.45 -39.65 11.22
N ARG A 95 -0.72 -39.28 9.99
CA ARG A 95 -1.22 -40.15 8.95
C ARG A 95 -0.08 -40.88 8.28
N LYS A 96 -0.10 -42.20 8.34
CA LYS A 96 0.90 -43.04 7.64
C LYS A 96 0.51 -43.13 6.18
N GLY A 97 1.41 -42.72 5.30
CA GLY A 97 1.22 -42.80 3.86
C GLY A 97 1.83 -41.61 3.12
N PRO A 98 1.88 -41.66 1.78
CA PRO A 98 2.39 -40.56 0.98
C PRO A 98 1.47 -39.34 1.05
N LEU A 99 2.03 -38.15 0.86
CA LEU A 99 1.26 -36.93 0.70
C LEU A 99 0.37 -37.01 -0.54
N THR A 100 -0.89 -36.65 -0.35
CA THR A 100 -1.85 -36.53 -1.46
C THR A 100 -1.81 -35.11 -2.03
N THR A 101 -2.34 -34.95 -3.24
CA THR A 101 -2.51 -33.63 -3.85
C THR A 101 -3.42 -32.74 -2.99
N GLU A 102 -4.45 -33.31 -2.39
CA GLU A 102 -5.37 -32.60 -1.48
C GLU A 102 -4.65 -32.10 -0.23
N ASP A 103 -3.73 -32.88 0.34
CA ASP A 103 -2.91 -32.46 1.48
C ASP A 103 -2.05 -31.26 1.13
N VAL A 104 -1.40 -31.27 -0.03
CA VAL A 104 -0.56 -30.17 -0.50
C VAL A 104 -1.38 -28.92 -0.77
N ASP A 105 -2.55 -29.05 -1.38
CA ASP A 105 -3.45 -27.91 -1.66
C ASP A 105 -3.99 -27.31 -0.35
N SER A 106 -4.35 -28.13 0.61
CA SER A 106 -4.79 -27.68 1.93
C SER A 106 -3.70 -26.91 2.67
N LEU A 107 -2.48 -27.42 2.66
CA LEU A 107 -1.33 -26.73 3.26
C LEU A 107 -1.04 -25.41 2.57
N ARG A 108 -1.10 -25.38 1.24
CA ARG A 108 -0.90 -24.15 0.46
C ARG A 108 -1.92 -23.08 0.79
N ASN A 109 -3.19 -23.45 0.91
CA ASN A 109 -4.27 -22.55 1.28
C ASN A 109 -4.07 -21.99 2.70
N LEU A 110 -3.79 -22.84 3.68
CA LEU A 110 -3.54 -22.44 5.06
C LEU A 110 -2.30 -21.55 5.18
N ARG A 111 -1.25 -21.87 4.44
CA ARG A 111 -0.05 -21.03 4.38
C ARG A 111 -0.36 -19.67 3.75
N GLY A 112 -1.14 -19.63 2.68
CA GLY A 112 -1.57 -18.40 2.04
C GLY A 112 -2.33 -17.49 3.00
N GLU A 113 -3.28 -18.01 3.77
CA GLU A 113 -4.00 -17.27 4.80
C GLU A 113 -3.07 -16.72 5.88
N TRP A 114 -2.15 -17.53 6.36
CA TRP A 114 -1.18 -17.10 7.35
C TRP A 114 -0.25 -16.01 6.80
N GLU A 115 0.33 -16.19 5.61
CA GLU A 115 1.24 -15.21 5.01
C GLU A 115 0.55 -13.86 4.76
N GLU A 116 -0.69 -13.88 4.28
CA GLU A 116 -1.48 -12.66 4.10
C GLU A 116 -1.77 -11.95 5.42
N MET A 117 -2.19 -12.68 6.44
CA MET A 117 -2.46 -12.09 7.75
C MET A 117 -1.19 -11.56 8.41
N ASP A 118 -0.08 -12.25 8.29
CA ASP A 118 1.21 -11.80 8.82
C ASP A 118 1.69 -10.52 8.12
N HIS A 119 1.60 -10.49 6.80
CA HIS A 119 1.89 -9.30 6.02
C HIS A 119 1.01 -8.12 6.44
N GLY A 120 -0.29 -8.34 6.59
CA GLY A 120 -1.23 -7.32 7.04
C GLY A 120 -0.93 -6.78 8.43
N VAL A 121 -0.56 -7.65 9.38
CA VAL A 121 -0.16 -7.24 10.73
C VAL A 121 1.11 -6.40 10.70
N GLN A 122 2.11 -6.79 9.92
CA GLN A 122 3.34 -5.99 9.78
C GLN A 122 3.06 -4.63 9.16
N TYR A 123 2.23 -4.58 8.14
CA TYR A 123 1.81 -3.31 7.53
C TYR A 123 1.04 -2.42 8.52
N LEU A 124 0.14 -3.00 9.31
CA LEU A 124 -0.60 -2.27 10.36
C LEU A 124 0.33 -1.68 11.41
N LYS A 125 1.30 -2.45 11.89
CA LYS A 125 2.32 -1.96 12.84
C LYS A 125 3.14 -0.81 12.26
N ASP A 126 3.54 -0.92 11.01
CA ASP A 126 4.27 0.11 10.30
C ASP A 126 3.42 1.38 10.11
N ALA A 127 2.17 1.23 9.74
CA ALA A 127 1.22 2.34 9.61
C ALA A 127 0.99 3.08 10.94
N ILE A 128 0.90 2.35 12.04
CA ILE A 128 0.81 2.94 13.39
C ILE A 128 2.10 3.69 13.73
N ALA A 129 3.25 3.08 13.51
CA ALA A 129 4.56 3.70 13.78
C ALA A 129 4.79 4.98 12.97
N LYS A 130 4.32 5.02 11.74
CA LYS A 130 4.41 6.20 10.85
C LYS A 130 3.33 7.25 11.10
N GLY A 131 2.42 7.01 12.03
CA GLY A 131 1.31 7.93 12.33
C GLY A 131 0.25 8.02 11.23
N LEU A 132 0.15 7.01 10.35
CA LEU A 132 -0.90 6.93 9.34
C LEU A 132 -2.25 6.53 9.94
N VAL A 133 -2.24 5.81 11.03
CA VAL A 133 -3.42 5.32 11.74
C VAL A 133 -3.47 5.96 13.12
N THR A 134 -4.61 6.52 13.47
CA THR A 134 -4.86 7.09 14.80
C THR A 134 -5.46 6.02 15.70
N ILE A 135 -4.79 5.73 16.81
CA ILE A 135 -5.28 4.78 17.82
C ILE A 135 -5.90 5.57 18.96
N ASP A 136 -7.13 5.20 19.32
CA ASP A 136 -7.84 5.83 20.44
C ASP A 136 -7.14 5.54 21.77
N GLY A 137 -7.00 6.57 22.59
CA GLY A 137 -6.42 6.48 23.91
C GLY A 137 -4.89 6.42 23.99
N LEU A 138 -4.18 6.48 22.85
CA LEU A 138 -2.72 6.63 22.88
C LEU A 138 -2.34 8.09 23.03
N ALA A 139 -1.47 8.38 24.00
CA ALA A 139 -0.89 9.69 24.13
C ALA A 139 0.09 9.95 22.98
N PRO A 140 0.11 11.18 22.40
CA PRO A 140 1.12 11.52 21.42
C PRO A 140 2.51 11.44 22.02
N GLU A 141 3.43 10.78 21.30
CA GLU A 141 4.84 10.80 21.70
C GLU A 141 5.35 12.25 21.68
N ARG A 142 5.83 12.68 22.82
CA ARG A 142 6.52 13.97 22.95
C ARG A 142 7.98 13.75 22.58
N TYR A 143 8.36 14.25 21.42
CA TYR A 143 9.76 14.39 21.04
C TYR A 143 10.35 15.64 21.70
#